data_e92fefd6b37b93c171451a2ee436dc0a
#
_entry.id   e92fefd6b37b93c171451a2ee436dc0a
#
_cell.length_a   1.000
_cell.length_b   1.000
_cell.length_c   1.000
_cell.angle_alpha   90.00
_cell.angle_beta   90.00
_cell.angle_gamma   90.00
#
_symmetry.space_group_name_H-M   'P 1'
#
loop_
_entity.id
_entity.type
_entity.pdbx_description
1 polymer ?
#
loop_
_entity_poly.entity_id
_entity_poly.type
_entity_poly.pdbx_seq_one_letter_code
_entity_poly.pdbx_strand_id
1 'polypeptide(L)'
;GGVRSMQREKLRKRDLYLNRMIAFQDTEMIKVMTGIRRCGKSSLMKLMAEHLRESGVSNDQILEMNFESMSIPEMDARGFYEYVKARICPDKRTYLFFDEVQKVPEWENAVNSFRIDFDCDIYITGSNAWLLSSELSTYLSGRYVEIKVLPLSFREFLDFHGYTLTERKSPAGGVRKRITDADGEVYDAKELFDAYTRFGGMPMLADIGLEIDRVTAALDGVYSAAVVNDILEREKRKGQRTITDAVLLRKIIMFLADNIGNNTSATSIGNTLVNE
;
A
#
# COMPACT_ATOMS: atom_id res chain seq x y z
N GLY A 1 34.51 -10.73 -10.87
CA GLY A 1 33.49 -10.23 -9.98
C GLY A 1 32.18 -10.20 -10.72
N GLY A 2 31.35 -11.25 -10.55
CA GLY A 2 30.05 -11.35 -11.20
C GLY A 2 29.06 -10.39 -10.53
N VAL A 3 28.56 -9.43 -11.27
CA VAL A 3 27.36 -8.67 -10.93
C VAL A 3 26.20 -9.67 -10.94
N ARG A 4 25.68 -10.04 -9.76
CA ARG A 4 24.42 -10.75 -9.66
C ARG A 4 23.36 -9.88 -10.37
N SER A 5 22.84 -10.36 -11.50
CA SER A 5 21.63 -9.81 -12.08
C SER A 5 20.55 -9.92 -10.99
N MET A 6 20.14 -8.77 -10.43
CA MET A 6 18.93 -8.72 -9.62
C MET A 6 17.82 -9.27 -10.52
N GLN A 7 17.32 -10.48 -10.19
CA GLN A 7 16.09 -10.97 -10.79
C GLN A 7 15.07 -9.86 -10.60
N ARG A 8 14.58 -9.29 -11.70
CA ARG A 8 13.46 -8.35 -11.67
C ARG A 8 12.34 -9.06 -10.91
N GLU A 9 12.01 -8.55 -9.75
CA GLU A 9 10.87 -9.00 -8.96
C GLU A 9 9.66 -8.98 -9.91
N LYS A 10 9.09 -10.16 -10.19
CA LYS A 10 7.97 -10.27 -11.12
C LYS A 10 6.78 -9.57 -10.48
N LEU A 11 6.54 -8.32 -10.88
CA LEU A 11 5.42 -7.53 -10.39
C LEU A 11 4.11 -8.24 -10.73
N ARG A 12 3.34 -8.58 -9.70
CA ARG A 12 2.02 -9.21 -9.87
C ARG A 12 0.98 -8.12 -10.02
N LYS A 13 0.17 -8.19 -11.07
CA LYS A 13 -0.84 -7.18 -11.37
C LYS A 13 -1.98 -7.21 -10.35
N ARG A 14 -2.43 -6.03 -9.99
CA ARG A 14 -3.64 -5.78 -9.20
C ARG A 14 -4.52 -4.82 -10.00
N ASP A 15 -5.22 -5.36 -10.99
CA ASP A 15 -5.92 -4.59 -12.02
C ASP A 15 -6.94 -3.59 -11.46
N LEU A 16 -7.62 -3.93 -10.36
CA LEU A 16 -8.56 -3.02 -9.71
C LEU A 16 -7.92 -1.67 -9.35
N TYR A 17 -6.72 -1.70 -8.77
CA TYR A 17 -6.02 -0.49 -8.33
C TYR A 17 -5.28 0.20 -9.48
N LEU A 18 -4.66 -0.58 -10.35
CA LEU A 18 -3.98 -0.05 -11.53
C LEU A 18 -4.98 0.69 -12.43
N ASN A 19 -6.15 0.12 -12.71
CA ASN A 19 -7.20 0.75 -13.51
C ASN A 19 -7.73 2.04 -12.85
N ARG A 20 -7.79 2.09 -11.53
CA ARG A 20 -8.15 3.34 -10.82
C ARG A 20 -7.09 4.42 -11.00
N MET A 21 -5.81 4.08 -10.96
CA MET A 21 -4.74 5.05 -11.23
C MET A 21 -4.79 5.55 -12.68
N ILE A 22 -4.99 4.64 -13.64
CA ILE A 22 -5.11 4.96 -15.07
C ILE A 22 -6.33 5.88 -15.33
N ALA A 23 -7.46 5.64 -14.64
CA ALA A 23 -8.66 6.46 -14.80
C ALA A 23 -8.45 7.95 -14.42
N PHE A 24 -7.47 8.24 -13.58
CA PHE A 24 -7.10 9.60 -13.18
C PHE A 24 -5.76 10.05 -13.75
N GLN A 25 -5.15 9.27 -14.65
CA GLN A 25 -3.95 9.68 -15.38
C GLN A 25 -4.20 10.96 -16.16
N ASP A 26 -3.18 11.81 -16.24
CA ASP A 26 -3.21 13.07 -16.98
C ASP A 26 -4.30 14.08 -16.53
N THR A 27 -4.79 13.93 -15.31
CA THR A 27 -5.69 14.88 -14.67
C THR A 27 -4.95 15.76 -13.65
N GLU A 28 -5.57 16.86 -13.22
CA GLU A 28 -5.02 17.71 -12.16
C GLU A 28 -5.08 17.06 -10.75
N MET A 29 -5.70 15.90 -10.64
CA MET A 29 -5.88 15.22 -9.35
C MET A 29 -4.60 14.51 -8.94
N ILE A 30 -4.13 14.74 -7.74
CA ILE A 30 -3.05 13.98 -7.12
C ILE A 30 -3.59 12.59 -6.74
N LYS A 31 -2.94 11.53 -7.22
CA LYS A 31 -3.30 10.14 -6.85
C LYS A 31 -2.59 9.76 -5.57
N VAL A 32 -3.37 9.56 -4.51
CA VAL A 32 -2.86 9.24 -3.17
C VAL A 32 -3.18 7.79 -2.85
N MET A 33 -2.16 6.94 -2.82
CA MET A 33 -2.33 5.55 -2.41
C MET A 33 -2.11 5.41 -0.91
N THR A 34 -3.18 5.06 -0.21
CA THR A 34 -3.17 4.79 1.23
C THR A 34 -3.34 3.30 1.48
N GLY A 35 -2.98 2.83 2.64
CA GLY A 35 -3.09 1.42 3.02
C GLY A 35 -2.04 1.02 4.04
N ILE A 36 -2.26 -0.11 4.70
CA ILE A 36 -1.33 -0.63 5.69
C ILE A 36 0.05 -0.92 5.07
N ARG A 37 1.08 -0.96 5.89
CA ARG A 37 2.43 -1.35 5.43
C ARG A 37 2.40 -2.72 4.76
N ARG A 38 3.19 -2.88 3.69
CA ARG A 38 3.34 -4.12 2.89
C ARG A 38 2.07 -4.62 2.19
N CYS A 39 1.02 -3.80 2.06
CA CYS A 39 -0.15 -4.15 1.24
C CYS A 39 0.06 -3.99 -0.29
N GLY A 40 1.25 -3.57 -0.72
CA GLY A 40 1.62 -3.51 -2.14
C GLY A 40 1.55 -2.12 -2.79
N LYS A 41 1.51 -1.02 -2.04
CA LYS A 41 1.47 0.36 -2.59
C LYS A 41 2.67 0.66 -3.52
N SER A 42 3.89 0.40 -3.06
CA SER A 42 5.11 0.63 -3.85
C SER A 42 5.15 -0.22 -5.13
N SER A 43 4.64 -1.45 -5.08
CA SER A 43 4.51 -2.31 -6.26
C SER A 43 3.51 -1.75 -7.27
N LEU A 44 2.40 -1.16 -6.80
CA LEU A 44 1.43 -0.48 -7.66
C LEU A 44 2.01 0.77 -8.33
N MET A 45 2.86 1.53 -7.63
CA MET A 45 3.61 2.65 -8.22
C MET A 45 4.48 2.18 -9.39
N LYS A 46 5.25 1.11 -9.18
CA LYS A 46 6.08 0.50 -10.22
C LYS A 46 5.25 0.01 -11.42
N LEU A 47 4.12 -0.64 -11.16
CA LEU A 47 3.19 -1.09 -12.22
C LEU A 47 2.64 0.08 -13.03
N MET A 48 2.30 1.20 -12.38
CA MET A 48 1.84 2.40 -13.09
C MET A 48 2.97 3.02 -13.92
N ALA A 49 4.18 3.08 -13.41
CA ALA A 49 5.34 3.56 -14.16
C ALA A 49 5.65 2.65 -15.36
N GLU A 50 5.52 1.33 -15.23
CA GLU A 50 5.64 0.38 -16.35
C GLU A 50 4.53 0.59 -17.39
N HIS A 51 3.29 0.77 -16.96
CA HIS A 51 2.17 1.09 -17.84
C HIS A 51 2.42 2.36 -18.67
N LEU A 52 2.95 3.41 -18.05
CA LEU A 52 3.31 4.64 -18.75
C LEU A 52 4.40 4.40 -19.82
N ARG A 53 5.45 3.63 -19.49
CA ARG A 53 6.51 3.25 -20.43
C ARG A 53 5.96 2.44 -21.61
N GLU A 54 5.09 1.46 -21.32
CA GLU A 54 4.40 0.65 -22.35
C GLU A 54 3.50 1.51 -23.25
N SER A 55 2.95 2.59 -22.71
CA SER A 55 2.13 3.57 -23.44
C SER A 55 2.94 4.62 -24.21
N GLY A 56 4.28 4.52 -24.21
CA GLY A 56 5.16 5.39 -25.00
C GLY A 56 5.72 6.60 -24.24
N VAL A 57 5.50 6.69 -22.93
CA VAL A 57 6.14 7.73 -22.10
C VAL A 57 7.62 7.41 -21.95
N SER A 58 8.48 8.38 -22.24
CA SER A 58 9.93 8.20 -22.14
C SER A 58 10.42 8.25 -20.69
N ASN A 59 11.57 7.58 -20.43
CA ASN A 59 12.10 7.48 -19.07
C ASN A 59 12.46 8.83 -18.43
N ASP A 60 12.83 9.82 -19.23
CA ASP A 60 13.10 11.19 -18.77
C ASP A 60 11.87 11.94 -18.28
N GLN A 61 10.67 11.47 -18.64
CA GLN A 61 9.40 12.00 -18.14
C GLN A 61 8.95 11.32 -16.83
N ILE A 62 9.62 10.27 -16.35
CA ILE A 62 9.21 9.51 -15.18
C ILE A 62 10.25 9.70 -14.07
N LEU A 63 9.85 10.37 -12.99
CA LEU A 63 10.67 10.58 -11.82
C LEU A 63 10.11 9.72 -10.66
N GLU A 64 10.87 8.71 -10.27
CA GLU A 64 10.53 7.83 -9.16
C GLU A 64 11.44 8.12 -7.95
N MET A 65 10.85 8.46 -6.80
CA MET A 65 11.56 8.74 -5.56
C MET A 65 10.96 7.91 -4.42
N ASN A 66 11.78 7.07 -3.80
CA ASN A 66 11.42 6.36 -2.58
C ASN A 66 12.17 6.97 -1.40
N PHE A 67 11.45 7.64 -0.52
CA PHE A 67 12.04 8.36 0.62
C PHE A 67 12.48 7.45 1.78
N GLU A 68 12.28 6.13 1.68
CA GLU A 68 12.94 5.16 2.56
C GLU A 68 14.34 4.78 2.07
N SER A 69 14.70 5.13 0.83
CA SER A 69 16.00 4.80 0.25
C SER A 69 17.05 5.84 0.60
N MET A 70 18.21 5.40 1.06
CA MET A 70 19.38 6.28 1.28
C MET A 70 19.93 6.89 -0.03
N SER A 71 19.48 6.45 -1.20
CA SER A 71 19.83 7.05 -2.48
C SER A 71 19.18 8.44 -2.68
N ILE A 72 18.11 8.71 -1.94
CA ILE A 72 17.46 10.02 -1.91
C ILE A 72 18.01 10.77 -0.70
N PRO A 73 18.61 11.96 -0.88
CA PRO A 73 19.13 12.73 0.24
C PRO A 73 18.00 13.18 1.18
N GLU A 74 18.29 13.30 2.47
CA GLU A 74 17.37 13.95 3.41
C GLU A 74 17.19 15.42 2.99
N MET A 75 15.95 15.88 2.97
CA MET A 75 15.61 17.24 2.55
C MET A 75 14.32 17.71 3.24
N ASP A 76 14.21 19.03 3.37
CA ASP A 76 12.97 19.70 3.73
C ASP A 76 12.08 19.95 2.49
N ALA A 77 10.92 20.58 2.67
CA ALA A 77 10.00 20.88 1.57
C ALA A 77 10.66 21.73 0.47
N ARG A 78 11.54 22.69 0.82
CA ARG A 78 12.24 23.51 -0.16
C ARG A 78 13.26 22.71 -0.95
N GLY A 79 14.05 21.90 -0.28
CA GLY A 79 15.00 20.99 -0.92
C GLY A 79 14.30 20.00 -1.84
N PHE A 80 13.13 19.48 -1.43
CA PHE A 80 12.30 18.61 -2.24
C PHE A 80 11.81 19.31 -3.52
N TYR A 81 11.35 20.55 -3.38
CA TYR A 81 10.94 21.36 -4.53
C TYR A 81 12.09 21.57 -5.53
N GLU A 82 13.25 22.02 -5.06
CA GLU A 82 14.41 22.26 -5.94
C GLU A 82 14.96 20.97 -6.57
N TYR A 83 14.92 19.85 -5.83
CA TYR A 83 15.34 18.55 -6.35
C TYR A 83 14.46 18.08 -7.52
N VAL A 84 13.14 18.21 -7.40
CA VAL A 84 12.19 17.85 -8.46
C VAL A 84 12.30 18.83 -9.62
N LYS A 85 12.34 20.15 -9.36
CA LYS A 85 12.47 21.19 -10.38
C LYS A 85 13.66 20.95 -11.32
N ALA A 86 14.78 20.51 -10.77
CA ALA A 86 16.00 20.23 -11.56
C ALA A 86 15.83 19.00 -12.48
N ARG A 87 14.73 18.21 -12.35
CA ARG A 87 14.47 16.96 -13.08
C ARG A 87 13.18 16.96 -13.87
N ILE A 88 12.45 18.07 -13.86
CA ILE A 88 11.26 18.24 -14.69
C ILE A 88 11.66 18.25 -16.17
N CYS A 89 10.93 17.51 -16.98
CA CYS A 89 11.09 17.53 -18.42
C CYS A 89 10.55 18.86 -18.99
N PRO A 90 11.38 19.69 -19.67
CA PRO A 90 10.99 21.06 -20.01
C PRO A 90 9.80 21.16 -20.98
N ASP A 91 9.70 20.23 -21.93
CA ASP A 91 8.76 20.33 -23.06
C ASP A 91 7.67 19.26 -23.03
N LYS A 92 7.61 18.45 -21.97
CA LYS A 92 6.68 17.32 -21.86
C LYS A 92 6.20 17.18 -20.42
N ARG A 93 5.01 16.61 -20.27
CA ARG A 93 4.48 16.25 -18.97
C ARG A 93 5.41 15.31 -18.22
N THR A 94 5.70 15.60 -16.98
CA THR A 94 6.52 14.76 -16.10
C THR A 94 5.60 13.99 -15.13
N TYR A 95 5.83 12.69 -15.00
CA TYR A 95 5.11 11.82 -14.09
C TYR A 95 5.94 11.63 -12.81
N LEU A 96 5.40 12.10 -11.70
CA LEU A 96 6.07 12.17 -10.41
C LEU A 96 5.55 11.08 -9.48
N PHE A 97 6.43 10.17 -9.07
CA PHE A 97 6.11 9.09 -8.16
C PHE A 97 6.88 9.26 -6.85
N PHE A 98 6.17 9.52 -5.76
CA PHE A 98 6.74 9.78 -4.43
C PHE A 98 6.28 8.71 -3.45
N ASP A 99 7.14 7.73 -3.18
CA ASP A 99 6.86 6.64 -2.24
C ASP A 99 7.28 7.03 -0.83
N GLU A 100 6.37 6.81 0.16
CA GLU A 100 6.52 7.20 1.57
C GLU A 100 6.81 8.70 1.77
N VAL A 101 6.04 9.53 1.06
CA VAL A 101 6.22 10.99 0.99
C VAL A 101 6.23 11.70 2.36
N GLN A 102 5.56 11.14 3.37
CA GLN A 102 5.53 11.68 4.74
C GLN A 102 6.90 11.71 5.44
N LYS A 103 7.92 11.10 4.87
CA LYS A 103 9.30 11.22 5.36
C LYS A 103 9.88 12.63 5.15
N VAL A 104 9.35 13.39 4.20
CA VAL A 104 9.74 14.77 3.95
C VAL A 104 8.90 15.69 4.85
N PRO A 105 9.51 16.50 5.73
CA PRO A 105 8.78 17.49 6.51
C PRO A 105 8.04 18.47 5.59
N GLU A 106 6.79 18.80 5.89
CA GLU A 106 5.96 19.75 5.14
C GLU A 106 5.87 19.43 3.62
N TRP A 107 5.92 18.13 3.27
CA TRP A 107 5.89 17.63 1.89
C TRP A 107 4.72 18.18 1.06
N GLU A 108 3.60 18.44 1.70
CA GLU A 108 2.37 18.96 1.08
C GLU A 108 2.58 20.32 0.42
N ASN A 109 3.44 21.17 0.99
CA ASN A 109 3.79 22.47 0.43
C ASN A 109 4.52 22.32 -0.92
N ALA A 110 5.47 21.38 -0.98
CA ALA A 110 6.20 21.08 -2.21
C ALA A 110 5.27 20.46 -3.27
N VAL A 111 4.47 19.48 -2.89
CA VAL A 111 3.54 18.79 -3.82
C VAL A 111 2.49 19.74 -4.40
N ASN A 112 1.95 20.65 -3.59
CA ASN A 112 1.04 21.68 -4.08
C ASN A 112 1.73 22.64 -5.06
N SER A 113 2.99 23.00 -4.80
CA SER A 113 3.80 23.86 -5.68
C SER A 113 4.10 23.18 -7.02
N PHE A 114 4.42 21.89 -7.02
CA PHE A 114 4.66 21.14 -8.29
C PHE A 114 3.49 21.26 -9.24
N ARG A 115 2.28 21.12 -8.73
CA ARG A 115 1.05 21.17 -9.52
C ARG A 115 0.79 22.57 -10.08
N ILE A 116 1.26 23.62 -9.41
CA ILE A 116 1.09 25.02 -9.85
C ILE A 116 2.15 25.38 -10.90
N ASP A 117 3.39 24.94 -10.67
CA ASP A 117 4.57 25.45 -11.38
C ASP A 117 4.96 24.56 -12.57
N PHE A 118 4.53 23.29 -12.62
CA PHE A 118 4.98 22.33 -13.63
C PHE A 118 3.82 21.61 -14.31
N ASP A 119 4.00 21.26 -15.58
CA ASP A 119 3.13 20.29 -16.27
C ASP A 119 3.50 18.88 -15.79
N CYS A 120 2.82 18.42 -14.74
CA CYS A 120 3.13 17.15 -14.11
C CYS A 120 1.88 16.37 -13.72
N ASP A 121 2.05 15.08 -13.57
CA ASP A 121 1.06 14.13 -13.05
C ASP A 121 1.64 13.45 -11.80
N ILE A 122 0.92 13.51 -10.65
CA ILE A 122 1.49 13.23 -9.34
C ILE A 122 0.83 11.99 -8.72
N TYR A 123 1.68 11.04 -8.30
CA TYR A 123 1.34 9.83 -7.58
C TYR A 123 2.12 9.79 -6.27
N ILE A 124 1.43 9.66 -5.14
CA ILE A 124 2.07 9.60 -3.83
C ILE A 124 1.59 8.38 -3.05
N THR A 125 2.46 7.83 -2.21
CA THR A 125 2.07 6.82 -1.23
C THR A 125 2.44 7.25 0.17
N GLY A 126 1.73 6.66 1.12
CA GLY A 126 2.07 6.69 2.54
C GLY A 126 1.24 5.68 3.31
N SER A 127 1.66 5.38 4.53
CA SER A 127 0.87 4.50 5.40
C SER A 127 -0.39 5.20 5.90
N ASN A 128 -1.44 4.41 6.24
CA ASN A 128 -2.68 4.94 6.80
C ASN A 128 -2.47 5.77 8.07
N ALA A 129 -1.42 5.47 8.83
CA ALA A 129 -1.10 6.21 10.05
C ALA A 129 -0.68 7.66 9.75
N TRP A 130 -0.13 7.93 8.55
CA TRP A 130 0.41 9.23 8.16
C TRP A 130 -0.49 10.00 7.19
N LEU A 131 -1.20 9.28 6.31
CA LEU A 131 -2.08 9.86 5.30
C LEU A 131 -3.53 9.49 5.61
N LEU A 132 -4.10 10.06 6.68
CA LEU A 132 -5.53 9.90 6.97
C LEU A 132 -6.34 10.78 6.03
N SER A 133 -7.43 10.24 5.51
CA SER A 133 -8.33 10.94 4.58
C SER A 133 -8.81 12.30 5.08
N SER A 134 -9.04 12.43 6.40
CA SER A 134 -9.44 13.70 7.02
C SER A 134 -8.37 14.79 6.96
N GLU A 135 -7.09 14.42 6.90
CA GLU A 135 -5.96 15.35 6.83
C GLU A 135 -5.58 15.67 5.39
N LEU A 136 -5.69 14.70 4.48
CA LEU A 136 -5.38 14.88 3.06
C LEU A 136 -6.20 16.02 2.43
N SER A 137 -7.47 16.15 2.81
CA SER A 137 -8.34 17.22 2.31
C SER A 137 -7.78 18.62 2.64
N THR A 138 -7.21 18.77 3.83
CA THR A 138 -6.56 20.03 4.26
C THR A 138 -5.20 20.21 3.56
N TYR A 139 -4.37 19.19 3.55
CA TYR A 139 -3.01 19.26 3.00
C TYR A 139 -3.00 19.49 1.49
N LEU A 140 -3.88 18.82 0.74
CA LEU A 140 -3.89 18.87 -0.72
C LEU A 140 -5.02 19.74 -1.29
N SER A 141 -5.63 20.59 -0.45
CA SER A 141 -6.66 21.55 -0.86
C SER A 141 -7.83 20.91 -1.64
N GLY A 142 -8.18 19.67 -1.31
CA GLY A 142 -9.24 18.90 -1.96
C GLY A 142 -8.95 18.44 -3.39
N ARG A 143 -7.72 18.63 -3.89
CA ARG A 143 -7.33 18.26 -5.27
C ARG A 143 -6.60 16.93 -5.33
N TYR A 144 -7.17 15.89 -4.76
CA TYR A 144 -6.62 14.55 -4.75
C TYR A 144 -7.73 13.51 -4.94
N VAL A 145 -7.33 12.32 -5.35
CA VAL A 145 -8.14 11.11 -5.29
C VAL A 145 -7.43 10.08 -4.42
N GLU A 146 -8.13 9.58 -3.41
CA GLU A 146 -7.61 8.52 -2.55
C GLU A 146 -7.87 7.15 -3.18
N ILE A 147 -6.80 6.35 -3.29
CA ILE A 147 -6.85 4.96 -3.71
C ILE A 147 -6.45 4.12 -2.50
N LYS A 148 -7.45 3.67 -1.76
CA LYS A 148 -7.23 2.85 -0.56
C LYS A 148 -6.89 1.42 -0.95
N VAL A 149 -5.62 1.05 -0.77
CA VAL A 149 -5.09 -0.28 -1.08
C VAL A 149 -5.29 -1.19 0.12
N LEU A 150 -6.13 -2.20 -0.06
CA LEU A 150 -6.39 -3.24 0.93
C LEU A 150 -5.45 -4.43 0.73
N PRO A 151 -5.29 -5.32 1.72
CA PRO A 151 -4.74 -6.65 1.50
C PRO A 151 -5.44 -7.37 0.35
N LEU A 152 -4.87 -8.46 -0.14
CA LEU A 152 -5.42 -9.21 -1.26
C LEU A 152 -6.86 -9.67 -0.96
N SER A 153 -7.75 -9.50 -1.92
CA SER A 153 -9.02 -10.21 -1.97
C SER A 153 -8.77 -11.71 -2.19
N PHE A 154 -9.77 -12.58 -1.96
CA PHE A 154 -9.61 -14.01 -2.20
C PHE A 154 -9.22 -14.32 -3.66
N ARG A 155 -9.76 -13.59 -4.63
CA ARG A 155 -9.38 -13.76 -6.04
C ARG A 155 -7.91 -13.40 -6.27
N GLU A 156 -7.45 -12.27 -5.74
CA GLU A 156 -6.04 -11.87 -5.82
C GLU A 156 -5.13 -12.83 -5.04
N PHE A 157 -5.60 -13.35 -3.90
CA PHE A 157 -4.89 -14.38 -3.14
C PHE A 157 -4.65 -15.63 -4.01
N LEU A 158 -5.65 -16.12 -4.73
CA LEU A 158 -5.49 -17.24 -5.65
C LEU A 158 -4.42 -16.93 -6.70
N ASP A 159 -4.52 -15.78 -7.38
CA ASP A 159 -3.56 -15.37 -8.42
C ASP A 159 -2.13 -15.25 -7.87
N PHE A 160 -1.98 -14.67 -6.67
CA PHE A 160 -0.68 -14.48 -6.02
C PHE A 160 -0.04 -15.79 -5.58
N HIS A 161 -0.84 -16.77 -5.18
CA HIS A 161 -0.38 -18.12 -4.81
C HIS A 161 -0.30 -19.10 -5.99
N GLY A 162 -0.46 -18.61 -7.22
CA GLY A 162 -0.28 -19.41 -8.44
C GLY A 162 -1.49 -20.25 -8.85
N TYR A 163 -2.65 -19.98 -8.25
CA TYR A 163 -3.89 -20.65 -8.64
C TYR A 163 -4.63 -19.88 -9.73
N THR A 164 -5.27 -20.61 -10.64
CA THR A 164 -6.10 -20.06 -11.71
C THR A 164 -7.55 -20.43 -11.48
N LEU A 165 -8.43 -19.43 -11.35
CA LEU A 165 -9.87 -19.60 -11.25
C LEU A 165 -10.48 -19.55 -12.65
N THR A 166 -11.06 -20.66 -13.11
CA THR A 166 -11.83 -20.75 -14.36
C THR A 166 -13.31 -20.89 -14.08
N GLU A 167 -14.12 -20.13 -14.83
CA GLU A 167 -15.57 -20.18 -14.76
C GLU A 167 -16.11 -20.71 -16.11
N ARG A 168 -16.89 -21.78 -16.06
CA ARG A 168 -17.56 -22.31 -17.25
C ARG A 168 -19.08 -22.30 -17.05
N LYS A 169 -19.81 -21.76 -18.02
CA LYS A 169 -21.27 -21.87 -18.05
C LYS A 169 -21.65 -23.32 -18.30
N SER A 170 -22.50 -23.88 -17.45
CA SER A 170 -23.06 -25.19 -17.65
C SER A 170 -24.21 -25.11 -18.68
N PRO A 171 -24.39 -26.12 -19.55
CA PRO A 171 -25.56 -26.19 -20.44
C PRO A 171 -26.91 -26.16 -19.71
N ALA A 172 -26.93 -26.56 -18.44
CA ALA A 172 -28.10 -26.52 -17.55
C ALA A 172 -28.31 -25.15 -16.85
N GLY A 173 -27.58 -24.06 -17.25
CA GLY A 173 -27.81 -22.71 -16.76
C GLY A 173 -27.03 -22.31 -15.49
N GLY A 174 -26.13 -23.17 -15.00
CA GLY A 174 -25.27 -22.86 -13.84
C GLY A 174 -23.83 -22.44 -14.24
N VAL A 175 -23.10 -21.80 -13.33
CA VAL A 175 -21.67 -21.53 -13.48
C VAL A 175 -20.87 -22.52 -12.65
N ARG A 176 -20.03 -23.32 -13.30
CA ARG A 176 -19.07 -24.19 -12.61
C ARG A 176 -17.74 -23.46 -12.48
N LYS A 177 -17.27 -23.33 -11.25
CA LYS A 177 -15.97 -22.76 -10.92
C LYS A 177 -14.98 -23.89 -10.69
N ARG A 178 -13.79 -23.77 -11.26
CA ARG A 178 -12.68 -24.70 -11.09
C ARG A 178 -11.43 -23.92 -10.77
N ILE A 179 -10.72 -24.33 -9.73
CA ILE A 179 -9.43 -23.75 -9.34
C ILE A 179 -8.35 -24.79 -9.61
N THR A 180 -7.32 -24.39 -10.35
CA THR A 180 -6.18 -25.25 -10.69
C THR A 180 -4.87 -24.51 -10.41
N ASP A 181 -3.82 -25.26 -10.11
CA ASP A 181 -2.46 -24.73 -10.11
C ASP A 181 -1.82 -24.75 -11.52
N ALA A 182 -0.52 -24.44 -11.59
CA ALA A 182 0.24 -24.42 -12.83
C ALA A 182 0.40 -25.83 -13.46
N ASP A 183 0.34 -26.88 -12.65
CA ASP A 183 0.44 -28.28 -13.09
C ASP A 183 -0.91 -28.86 -13.52
N GLY A 184 -1.99 -28.09 -13.33
CA GLY A 184 -3.36 -28.45 -13.69
C GLY A 184 -4.08 -29.29 -12.62
N GLU A 185 -3.51 -29.43 -11.43
CA GLU A 185 -4.19 -30.04 -10.29
C GLU A 185 -5.37 -29.20 -9.85
N VAL A 186 -6.45 -29.90 -9.43
CA VAL A 186 -7.73 -29.26 -9.06
C VAL A 186 -7.82 -29.15 -7.55
N TYR A 187 -8.11 -27.95 -7.09
CA TYR A 187 -8.24 -27.64 -5.66
C TYR A 187 -9.69 -27.33 -5.28
N ASP A 188 -10.05 -27.67 -4.04
CA ASP A 188 -11.33 -27.28 -3.47
C ASP A 188 -11.30 -25.80 -3.09
N ALA A 189 -12.30 -25.07 -3.58
CA ALA A 189 -12.46 -23.65 -3.28
C ALA A 189 -12.61 -23.36 -1.77
N LYS A 190 -13.23 -24.30 -1.04
CA LYS A 190 -13.42 -24.17 0.41
C LYS A 190 -12.09 -24.29 1.16
N GLU A 191 -11.26 -25.25 0.82
CA GLU A 191 -9.94 -25.43 1.45
C GLU A 191 -9.05 -24.20 1.22
N LEU A 192 -9.04 -23.65 0.01
CA LEU A 192 -8.28 -22.44 -0.29
C LEU A 192 -8.86 -21.19 0.39
N PHE A 193 -10.18 -21.13 0.53
CA PHE A 193 -10.83 -20.05 1.27
C PHE A 193 -10.55 -20.14 2.78
N ASP A 194 -10.54 -21.34 3.35
CA ASP A 194 -10.15 -21.57 4.74
C ASP A 194 -8.69 -21.17 4.99
N ALA A 195 -7.80 -21.46 4.05
CA ALA A 195 -6.41 -20.97 4.09
C ALA A 195 -6.34 -19.44 4.03
N TYR A 196 -7.09 -18.81 3.13
CA TYR A 196 -7.18 -17.36 3.02
C TYR A 196 -7.67 -16.70 4.31
N THR A 197 -8.73 -17.24 4.93
CA THR A 197 -9.28 -16.71 6.19
C THR A 197 -8.33 -16.92 7.36
N ARG A 198 -7.57 -18.01 7.37
CA ARG A 198 -6.61 -18.32 8.42
C ARG A 198 -5.33 -17.48 8.33
N PHE A 199 -4.77 -17.33 7.14
CA PHE A 199 -3.45 -16.69 6.94
C PHE A 199 -3.56 -15.23 6.50
N GLY A 200 -4.71 -14.81 6.00
CA GLY A 200 -4.95 -13.45 5.55
C GLY A 200 -4.45 -13.16 4.13
N GLY A 201 -4.64 -11.92 3.72
CA GLY A 201 -4.37 -11.45 2.35
C GLY A 201 -3.13 -10.57 2.21
N MET A 202 -2.10 -10.70 3.06
CA MET A 202 -0.88 -9.91 2.87
C MET A 202 -0.09 -10.43 1.67
N PRO A 203 0.24 -9.57 0.67
CA PRO A 203 0.90 -10.00 -0.57
C PRO A 203 2.19 -10.79 -0.37
N MET A 204 2.97 -10.41 0.64
CA MET A 204 4.25 -11.06 0.96
C MET A 204 4.12 -12.54 1.34
N LEU A 205 2.95 -13.00 1.78
CA LEU A 205 2.73 -14.40 2.15
C LEU A 205 2.84 -15.33 0.93
N ALA A 206 2.58 -14.83 -0.26
CA ALA A 206 2.75 -15.58 -1.49
C ALA A 206 4.22 -15.95 -1.80
N ASP A 207 5.17 -15.21 -1.24
CA ASP A 207 6.60 -15.44 -1.46
C ASP A 207 7.23 -16.34 -0.39
N ILE A 208 6.64 -16.39 0.82
CA ILE A 208 7.17 -17.17 1.94
C ILE A 208 6.42 -18.48 2.20
N GLY A 209 5.28 -18.69 1.55
CA GLY A 209 4.41 -19.85 1.75
C GLY A 209 3.50 -19.74 2.98
N LEU A 210 2.53 -20.66 3.08
CA LEU A 210 1.46 -20.65 4.09
C LEU A 210 1.75 -21.61 5.27
N GLU A 211 3.00 -21.65 5.74
CA GLU A 211 3.36 -22.36 6.95
C GLU A 211 3.15 -21.46 8.16
N ILE A 212 2.47 -21.96 9.21
CA ILE A 212 2.03 -21.16 10.36
C ILE A 212 3.18 -20.39 11.02
N ASP A 213 4.33 -21.02 11.24
CA ASP A 213 5.47 -20.39 11.90
C ASP A 213 6.06 -19.25 11.07
N ARG A 214 6.17 -19.45 9.76
CA ARG A 214 6.66 -18.43 8.81
C ARG A 214 5.69 -17.26 8.73
N VAL A 215 4.39 -17.55 8.61
CA VAL A 215 3.35 -16.52 8.52
C VAL A 215 3.30 -15.70 9.80
N THR A 216 3.32 -16.35 10.96
CA THR A 216 3.29 -15.66 12.26
C THR A 216 4.49 -14.73 12.42
N ALA A 217 5.70 -15.22 12.16
CA ALA A 217 6.92 -14.40 12.24
C ALA A 217 6.88 -13.20 11.29
N ALA A 218 6.39 -13.38 10.06
CA ALA A 218 6.27 -12.33 9.07
C ALA A 218 5.21 -11.27 9.45
N LEU A 219 4.05 -11.71 9.96
CA LEU A 219 2.97 -10.81 10.39
C LEU A 219 3.33 -10.06 11.67
N ASP A 220 4.05 -10.66 12.61
CA ASP A 220 4.58 -9.95 13.79
C ASP A 220 5.50 -8.79 13.39
N GLY A 221 6.33 -8.95 12.37
CA GLY A 221 7.15 -7.87 11.83
C GLY A 221 6.33 -6.74 11.22
N VAL A 222 5.27 -7.07 10.48
CA VAL A 222 4.32 -6.07 9.93
C VAL A 222 3.57 -5.36 11.05
N TYR A 223 3.07 -6.11 12.03
CA TYR A 223 2.37 -5.58 13.17
C TYR A 223 3.23 -4.59 13.95
N SER A 224 4.45 -4.99 14.31
CA SER A 224 5.38 -4.14 15.06
C SER A 224 5.71 -2.84 14.31
N ALA A 225 5.94 -2.92 13.00
CA ALA A 225 6.24 -1.75 12.19
C ALA A 225 5.02 -0.84 12.00
N ALA A 226 3.86 -1.40 11.67
CA ALA A 226 2.67 -0.63 11.32
C ALA A 226 1.94 -0.08 12.55
N VAL A 227 1.81 -0.89 13.59
CA VAL A 227 0.99 -0.53 14.76
C VAL A 227 1.82 0.20 15.80
N VAL A 228 2.97 -0.36 16.17
CA VAL A 228 3.78 0.20 17.25
C VAL A 228 4.52 1.44 16.77
N ASN A 229 5.30 1.33 15.70
CA ASN A 229 6.15 2.44 15.27
C ASN A 229 5.34 3.58 14.63
N ASP A 230 4.47 3.26 13.65
CA ASP A 230 3.76 4.31 12.91
C ASP A 230 2.76 5.07 13.79
N ILE A 231 2.03 4.38 14.68
CA ILE A 231 1.09 5.03 15.60
C ILE A 231 1.83 5.85 16.65
N LEU A 232 2.83 5.27 17.32
CA LEU A 232 3.56 5.95 18.39
C LEU A 232 4.38 7.13 17.86
N GLU A 233 5.04 7.00 16.72
CA GLU A 233 5.82 8.09 16.12
C GLU A 233 4.93 9.24 15.65
N ARG A 234 3.76 8.93 15.07
CA ARG A 234 2.79 9.94 14.64
C ARG A 234 2.30 10.79 15.80
N GLU A 235 1.91 10.15 16.90
CA GLU A 235 1.42 10.85 18.09
C GLU A 235 2.50 11.75 18.69
N LYS A 236 3.75 11.31 18.75
CA LYS A 236 4.89 12.13 19.20
C LYS A 236 5.05 13.42 18.38
N ARG A 237 4.87 13.35 17.06
CA ARG A 237 5.01 14.53 16.20
C ARG A 237 3.86 15.53 16.33
N LYS A 238 2.64 15.06 16.65
CA LYS A 238 1.48 15.93 16.81
C LYS A 238 1.45 16.71 18.12
N GLY A 239 2.37 16.44 19.06
CA GLY A 239 2.43 17.11 20.35
C GLY A 239 1.19 16.92 21.24
N GLN A 240 0.32 15.97 20.87
CA GLN A 240 -0.85 15.59 21.67
C GLN A 240 -0.47 14.58 22.74
N ARG A 241 -1.38 14.27 23.69
CA ARG A 241 -1.17 13.23 24.68
C ARG A 241 -0.76 11.93 23.99
N THR A 242 0.52 11.63 24.07
CA THR A 242 1.10 10.49 23.39
C THR A 242 0.70 9.20 24.08
N ILE A 243 0.25 8.21 23.29
CA ILE A 243 0.28 6.82 23.73
C ILE A 243 1.77 6.46 23.83
N THR A 244 2.30 6.50 25.06
CA THR A 244 3.72 6.20 25.31
C THR A 244 3.93 4.73 25.66
N ASP A 245 2.86 4.01 25.97
CA ASP A 245 2.88 2.62 26.42
C ASP A 245 2.54 1.66 25.25
N ALA A 246 3.59 1.12 24.65
CA ALA A 246 3.45 0.12 23.59
C ALA A 246 2.80 -1.19 24.09
N VAL A 247 2.98 -1.54 25.36
CA VAL A 247 2.38 -2.73 25.95
C VAL A 247 0.86 -2.56 26.09
N LEU A 248 0.43 -1.40 26.57
CA LEU A 248 -0.99 -1.07 26.66
C LEU A 248 -1.64 -1.03 25.28
N LEU A 249 -0.98 -0.43 24.29
CA LEU A 249 -1.48 -0.41 22.92
C LEU A 249 -1.67 -1.83 22.37
N ARG A 250 -0.71 -2.72 22.61
CA ARG A 250 -0.81 -4.13 22.21
C ARG A 250 -1.99 -4.84 22.89
N LYS A 251 -2.19 -4.64 24.18
CA LYS A 251 -3.33 -5.20 24.93
C LYS A 251 -4.67 -4.71 24.35
N ILE A 252 -4.79 -3.42 24.04
CA ILE A 252 -5.99 -2.85 23.42
C ILE A 252 -6.28 -3.53 22.07
N ILE A 253 -5.26 -3.71 21.25
CA ILE A 253 -5.42 -4.33 19.93
C ILE A 253 -5.84 -5.80 20.05
N MET A 254 -5.23 -6.55 20.95
CA MET A 254 -5.62 -7.95 21.22
C MET A 254 -7.07 -8.02 21.70
N PHE A 255 -7.47 -7.16 22.64
CA PHE A 255 -8.86 -7.06 23.09
C PHE A 255 -9.82 -6.78 21.94
N LEU A 256 -9.49 -5.84 21.05
CA LEU A 256 -10.32 -5.52 19.88
C LEU A 256 -10.39 -6.69 18.90
N ALA A 257 -9.30 -7.42 18.70
CA ALA A 257 -9.28 -8.61 17.84
C ALA A 257 -10.17 -9.73 18.39
N ASP A 258 -10.13 -9.98 19.70
CA ASP A 258 -10.96 -10.99 20.36
C ASP A 258 -12.45 -10.62 20.37
N ASN A 259 -12.77 -9.35 20.24
CA ASN A 259 -14.13 -8.83 20.26
C ASN A 259 -14.67 -8.40 18.89
N ILE A 260 -14.08 -8.87 17.79
CA ILE A 260 -14.58 -8.60 16.44
C ILE A 260 -16.03 -9.07 16.30
N GLY A 261 -16.91 -8.15 15.86
CA GLY A 261 -18.35 -8.42 15.72
C GLY A 261 -19.18 -8.18 17.00
N ASN A 262 -18.57 -7.87 18.12
CA ASN A 262 -19.24 -7.51 19.36
C ASN A 262 -19.29 -5.98 19.55
N ASN A 263 -20.32 -5.51 20.26
CA ASN A 263 -20.40 -4.12 20.69
C ASN A 263 -19.32 -3.85 21.75
N THR A 264 -18.49 -2.86 21.51
CA THR A 264 -17.37 -2.50 22.40
C THR A 264 -17.42 -1.01 22.70
N SER A 265 -17.09 -0.62 23.94
CA SER A 265 -16.98 0.78 24.37
C SER A 265 -15.61 1.04 25.01
N ALA A 266 -15.19 2.30 25.03
CA ALA A 266 -13.96 2.71 25.72
C ALA A 266 -13.95 2.30 27.21
N THR A 267 -15.11 2.36 27.86
CA THR A 267 -15.29 1.91 29.25
C THR A 267 -15.09 0.41 29.39
N SER A 268 -15.63 -0.39 28.47
CA SER A 268 -15.45 -1.86 28.46
C SER A 268 -13.96 -2.22 28.31
N ILE A 269 -13.26 -1.56 27.38
CA ILE A 269 -11.82 -1.76 27.17
C ILE A 269 -11.06 -1.41 28.47
N GLY A 270 -11.32 -0.25 29.05
CA GLY A 270 -10.66 0.21 30.28
C GLY A 270 -10.86 -0.75 31.45
N ASN A 271 -12.09 -1.21 31.68
CA ASN A 271 -12.40 -2.15 32.77
C ASN A 271 -11.71 -3.51 32.61
N THR A 272 -11.60 -4.02 31.39
CA THR A 272 -10.90 -5.29 31.14
C THR A 272 -9.40 -5.16 31.37
N LEU A 273 -8.79 -4.07 30.91
CA LEU A 273 -7.33 -3.87 30.98
C LEU A 273 -6.83 -3.49 32.39
N VAL A 274 -7.71 -2.98 33.27
CA VAL A 274 -7.36 -2.66 34.68
C VAL A 274 -7.42 -3.89 35.58
N ASN A 275 -8.19 -4.91 35.19
CA ASN A 275 -8.40 -6.14 35.96
C ASN A 275 -7.43 -7.29 35.56
N GLU A 276 -6.56 -7.09 34.58
CA GLU A 276 -5.44 -7.95 34.20
C GLU A 276 -4.09 -7.36 34.67
#